data_c395703db2ad2e601583fd5921ff6a56
#
_entry.id   c395703db2ad2e601583fd5921ff6a56
#
_cell.length_a   1.000
_cell.length_b   1.000
_cell.length_c   1.000
_cell.angle_alpha   90.00
_cell.angle_beta   90.00
_cell.angle_gamma   90.00
#
_symmetry.space_group_name_H-M   'P 1'
#
loop_
_entity.id
_entity.type
_entity.pdbx_description
1 polymer ?
#
loop_
_entity_poly.entity_id
_entity_poly.type
_entity_poly.pdbx_seq_one_letter_code
_entity_poly.pdbx_strand_id
1 'polypeptide(L)'
;MAQTQKQHKSGIVRFKAGEVLFNQNDPADSLYIIQKGQIRLYIPKGQGFVEIAILRAGEVIGEMAYFDEKGSRRSCSAAAIVPTDVVRVTFAAFDKTMQGLNPWFKTIVNTLADRLRKTNDRVKQLETNSVGFGKDGKVGEYVFFHTTDVLRILAGIYLSSKVHAQKGEDGAHRIHMNSIRYYLFDIFGVAEIKFEEMIELLKREGIIVMEADKDGQEKLVKIPDLDSLRLIVAYVNGEKVKTDDKKTKTTRKCNMILSRMKAQLLAKNVTSGKASINLSAIIDELKEGQAIVNSGDLKPAIVSGIVEDILVDDQGNMTNMVNVDSLFKMLPGLVFQDAWQRINEEKSGNSY
;
A
#
# COMPACT_ATOMS: atom_id res chain seq x y z
N MET A 1 13.23 -2.64 -43.45
CA MET A 1 14.11 -1.49 -43.80
C MET A 1 15.06 -1.32 -42.64
N ALA A 2 16.35 -1.55 -42.90
CA ALA A 2 17.40 -1.49 -41.90
C ALA A 2 17.66 -0.01 -41.51
N GLN A 3 17.41 0.33 -40.27
CA GLN A 3 17.83 1.63 -39.73
C GLN A 3 19.36 1.57 -39.47
N THR A 4 20.06 2.32 -40.26
CA THR A 4 21.50 2.51 -40.14
C THR A 4 21.82 3.16 -38.80
N GLN A 5 22.47 2.42 -37.90
CA GLN A 5 23.03 2.98 -36.66
C GLN A 5 24.11 3.99 -37.02
N LYS A 6 23.77 5.29 -36.99
CA LYS A 6 24.77 6.36 -37.03
C LYS A 6 25.55 6.32 -35.72
N GLN A 7 26.85 5.98 -35.78
CA GLN A 7 27.78 6.22 -34.68
C GLN A 7 27.87 7.73 -34.42
N HIS A 8 27.21 8.17 -33.35
CA HIS A 8 27.17 9.57 -32.97
C HIS A 8 28.43 9.91 -32.15
N LYS A 9 29.22 10.84 -32.63
CA LYS A 9 30.34 11.46 -31.89
C LYS A 9 29.81 12.36 -30.77
N SER A 10 30.54 12.47 -29.65
CA SER A 10 30.26 13.45 -28.59
C SER A 10 30.24 14.88 -29.18
N GLY A 11 29.27 15.69 -28.81
CA GLY A 11 29.12 17.06 -29.33
C GLY A 11 27.86 17.76 -28.85
N ILE A 12 27.72 19.05 -29.20
CA ILE A 12 26.53 19.84 -28.91
C ILE A 12 25.38 19.43 -29.81
N VAL A 13 24.24 19.10 -29.21
CA VAL A 13 22.97 18.77 -29.89
C VAL A 13 21.94 19.79 -29.47
N ARG A 14 21.12 20.26 -30.43
CA ARG A 14 20.07 21.25 -30.21
C ARG A 14 18.72 20.63 -30.40
N PHE A 15 17.83 20.87 -29.45
CA PHE A 15 16.44 20.43 -29.46
C PHE A 15 15.51 21.65 -29.49
N LYS A 16 14.45 21.57 -30.30
CA LYS A 16 13.37 22.55 -30.31
C LYS A 16 12.44 22.31 -29.14
N ALA A 17 11.65 23.30 -28.77
CA ALA A 17 10.58 23.13 -27.79
C ALA A 17 9.61 22.00 -28.22
N GLY A 18 9.29 21.08 -27.32
CA GLY A 18 8.46 19.90 -27.55
C GLY A 18 9.20 18.70 -28.16
N GLU A 19 10.45 18.84 -28.57
CA GLU A 19 11.21 17.74 -29.19
C GLU A 19 11.67 16.72 -28.12
N VAL A 20 11.45 15.43 -28.43
CA VAL A 20 11.80 14.30 -27.54
C VAL A 20 13.27 13.93 -27.73
N LEU A 21 14.02 13.87 -26.64
CA LEU A 21 15.42 13.45 -26.65
C LEU A 21 15.52 11.93 -26.72
N PHE A 22 14.73 11.23 -25.91
CA PHE A 22 14.60 9.77 -25.88
C PHE A 22 13.30 9.38 -25.19
N ASN A 23 12.83 8.17 -25.45
CA ASN A 23 11.67 7.56 -24.79
C ASN A 23 12.08 6.58 -23.69
N GLN A 24 11.17 6.33 -22.76
CA GLN A 24 11.32 5.30 -21.77
C GLN A 24 11.56 3.93 -22.44
N ASN A 25 12.46 3.13 -21.88
CA ASN A 25 12.90 1.81 -22.36
C ASN A 25 13.73 1.84 -23.67
N ASP A 26 13.99 2.99 -24.28
CA ASP A 26 14.92 3.06 -25.39
C ASP A 26 16.32 2.55 -24.98
N PRO A 27 17.06 1.87 -25.86
CA PRO A 27 18.47 1.57 -25.64
C PRO A 27 19.28 2.86 -25.44
N ALA A 28 20.15 2.87 -24.46
CA ALA A 28 20.97 4.04 -24.14
C ALA A 28 22.45 3.77 -24.46
N ASP A 29 23.08 4.74 -25.14
CA ASP A 29 24.50 4.74 -25.49
C ASP A 29 25.23 6.01 -25.04
N SER A 30 24.49 6.96 -24.43
CA SER A 30 25.01 8.28 -24.09
C SER A 30 24.20 8.92 -22.95
N LEU A 31 24.83 9.84 -22.25
CA LEU A 31 24.21 10.81 -21.35
C LEU A 31 24.28 12.22 -21.97
N TYR A 32 23.53 13.14 -21.40
CA TYR A 32 23.44 14.52 -21.88
C TYR A 32 23.65 15.50 -20.73
N ILE A 33 24.42 16.56 -20.98
CA ILE A 33 24.64 17.67 -20.04
C ILE A 33 23.94 18.90 -20.62
N ILE A 34 22.98 19.47 -19.90
CA ILE A 34 22.23 20.64 -20.35
C ILE A 34 23.14 21.86 -20.28
N GLN A 35 23.36 22.53 -21.42
CA GLN A 35 24.11 23.78 -21.49
C GLN A 35 23.19 24.98 -21.38
N LYS A 36 22.01 24.90 -22.00
CA LYS A 36 21.00 25.95 -22.03
C LYS A 36 19.63 25.35 -22.23
N GLY A 37 18.59 25.95 -21.61
CA GLY A 37 17.21 25.51 -21.76
C GLY A 37 16.70 24.67 -20.60
N GLN A 38 15.64 23.92 -20.84
CA GLN A 38 14.97 23.08 -19.83
C GLN A 38 14.45 21.79 -20.47
N ILE A 39 14.61 20.69 -19.76
CA ILE A 39 14.14 19.36 -20.18
C ILE A 39 13.20 18.81 -19.14
N ARG A 40 12.03 18.32 -19.58
CA ARG A 40 11.08 17.56 -18.78
C ARG A 40 11.43 16.10 -18.81
N LEU A 41 11.51 15.48 -17.65
CA LEU A 41 11.52 14.02 -17.49
C LEU A 41 10.10 13.55 -17.16
N TYR A 42 9.62 12.53 -17.87
CA TYR A 42 8.26 12.04 -17.72
C TYR A 42 8.13 10.55 -18.03
N ILE A 43 7.09 9.93 -17.48
CA ILE A 43 6.67 8.55 -17.82
C ILE A 43 5.36 8.64 -18.60
N PRO A 44 5.29 8.09 -19.82
CA PRO A 44 4.02 7.98 -20.57
C PRO A 44 3.01 7.16 -19.79
N LYS A 45 1.75 7.63 -19.75
CA LYS A 45 0.68 6.96 -19.01
C LYS A 45 -0.67 7.16 -19.71
N GLY A 46 -1.18 6.10 -20.35
CA GLY A 46 -2.40 6.18 -21.16
C GLY A 46 -2.26 7.19 -22.31
N GLN A 47 -3.18 8.15 -22.41
CA GLN A 47 -3.10 9.25 -23.41
C GLN A 47 -2.33 10.48 -22.89
N GLY A 48 -1.76 10.43 -21.69
CA GLY A 48 -1.02 11.49 -21.04
C GLY A 48 0.37 11.06 -20.57
N PHE A 49 0.92 11.80 -19.61
CA PHE A 49 2.19 11.48 -18.98
C PHE A 49 2.20 11.96 -17.52
N VAL A 50 3.05 11.32 -16.72
CA VAL A 50 3.37 11.79 -15.37
C VAL A 50 4.72 12.50 -15.43
N GLU A 51 4.76 13.76 -15.06
CA GLU A 51 6.00 14.54 -14.96
C GLU A 51 6.79 14.08 -13.73
N ILE A 52 8.09 13.75 -13.91
CA ILE A 52 8.98 13.35 -12.82
C ILE A 52 9.78 14.55 -12.33
N ALA A 53 10.36 15.31 -13.25
CA ALA A 53 11.20 16.46 -12.95
C ALA A 53 11.35 17.38 -14.15
N ILE A 54 11.72 18.65 -13.89
CA ILE A 54 12.20 19.59 -14.88
C ILE A 54 13.66 19.92 -14.56
N LEU A 55 14.55 19.57 -15.49
CA LEU A 55 15.99 19.78 -15.37
C LEU A 55 16.44 21.01 -16.15
N ARG A 56 17.47 21.68 -15.66
CA ARG A 56 17.97 22.98 -16.13
C ARG A 56 19.44 22.91 -16.53
N ALA A 57 19.97 24.01 -17.04
CA ALA A 57 21.39 24.13 -17.38
C ALA A 57 22.29 23.74 -16.19
N GLY A 58 23.33 22.96 -16.49
CA GLY A 58 24.26 22.35 -15.53
C GLY A 58 23.88 20.97 -15.05
N GLU A 59 22.65 20.51 -15.29
CA GLU A 59 22.20 19.17 -14.86
C GLU A 59 22.47 18.11 -15.95
N VAL A 60 22.57 16.85 -15.51
CA VAL A 60 22.85 15.68 -16.34
C VAL A 60 21.60 14.84 -16.51
N ILE A 61 21.42 14.22 -17.68
CA ILE A 61 20.28 13.36 -18.00
C ILE A 61 20.76 12.08 -18.65
N GLY A 62 20.11 10.96 -18.30
CA GLY A 62 20.34 9.66 -18.92
C GLY A 62 21.55 8.92 -18.36
N GLU A 63 22.17 9.43 -17.30
CA GLU A 63 23.25 8.81 -16.52
C GLU A 63 22.78 7.52 -15.85
N MET A 64 21.51 7.44 -15.46
CA MET A 64 20.93 6.26 -14.81
C MET A 64 21.05 4.99 -15.67
N ALA A 65 20.99 5.16 -16.99
CA ALA A 65 21.13 4.03 -17.91
C ALA A 65 22.58 3.52 -18.01
N TYR A 66 23.58 4.36 -17.74
CA TYR A 66 25.00 3.93 -17.68
C TYR A 66 25.25 3.03 -16.46
N PHE A 67 24.65 3.38 -15.32
CA PHE A 67 24.79 2.61 -14.08
C PHE A 67 23.83 1.41 -13.98
N ASP A 68 23.02 1.14 -15.01
CA ASP A 68 22.10 -0.01 -15.02
C ASP A 68 22.79 -1.29 -15.46
N GLU A 69 23.01 -2.20 -14.52
CA GLU A 69 23.60 -3.53 -14.77
C GLU A 69 22.73 -4.45 -15.65
N LYS A 70 21.42 -4.14 -15.76
CA LYS A 70 20.43 -5.01 -16.42
C LYS A 70 20.20 -4.72 -17.90
N GLY A 71 20.86 -3.73 -18.50
CA GLY A 71 20.74 -3.56 -19.93
C GLY A 71 20.70 -2.15 -20.50
N SER A 72 21.23 -1.14 -19.82
CA SER A 72 21.41 0.22 -20.34
C SER A 72 20.15 0.79 -21.03
N ARG A 73 19.00 0.74 -20.36
CA ARG A 73 17.75 1.28 -20.88
C ARG A 73 17.35 2.58 -20.18
N ARG A 74 16.69 3.47 -20.93
CA ARG A 74 16.15 4.74 -20.39
C ARG A 74 15.09 4.48 -19.33
N SER A 75 15.27 5.00 -18.13
CA SER A 75 14.31 4.84 -17.02
C SER A 75 13.03 5.66 -17.17
N CYS A 76 13.08 6.73 -17.98
CA CYS A 76 11.97 7.63 -18.28
C CYS A 76 12.14 8.22 -19.68
N SER A 77 11.15 8.98 -20.15
CA SER A 77 11.22 9.79 -21.36
C SER A 77 11.74 11.20 -21.03
N ALA A 78 12.39 11.85 -22.00
CA ALA A 78 12.89 13.21 -21.87
C ALA A 78 12.50 14.05 -23.08
N ALA A 79 11.97 15.27 -22.85
CA ALA A 79 11.60 16.21 -23.90
C ALA A 79 11.98 17.64 -23.53
N ALA A 80 12.42 18.42 -24.51
CA ALA A 80 12.73 19.83 -24.33
C ALA A 80 11.45 20.65 -24.13
N ILE A 81 11.38 21.46 -23.06
CA ILE A 81 10.25 22.37 -22.80
C ILE A 81 10.40 23.64 -23.61
N VAL A 82 11.63 24.15 -23.73
CA VAL A 82 12.05 25.32 -24.50
C VAL A 82 13.21 24.92 -25.43
N PRO A 83 13.61 25.73 -26.39
CA PRO A 83 14.80 25.48 -27.16
C PRO A 83 16.00 25.20 -26.26
N THR A 84 16.61 24.02 -26.39
CA THR A 84 17.57 23.47 -25.44
C THR A 84 18.83 22.97 -26.15
N ASP A 85 19.99 23.42 -25.68
CA ASP A 85 21.31 22.94 -26.12
C ASP A 85 21.87 21.98 -25.08
N VAL A 86 22.28 20.78 -25.49
CA VAL A 86 22.90 19.76 -24.63
C VAL A 86 24.23 19.29 -25.20
N VAL A 87 25.16 18.93 -24.36
CA VAL A 87 26.35 18.16 -24.73
C VAL A 87 26.04 16.69 -24.61
N ARG A 88 26.12 15.94 -25.71
CA ARG A 88 26.02 14.49 -25.71
C ARG A 88 27.36 13.89 -25.39
N VAL A 89 27.42 13.04 -24.37
CA VAL A 89 28.60 12.27 -23.98
C VAL A 89 28.27 10.78 -24.14
N THR A 90 29.02 10.10 -25.03
CA THR A 90 28.82 8.65 -25.21
C THR A 90 29.26 7.89 -23.95
N PHE A 91 28.64 6.75 -23.67
CA PHE A 91 29.05 5.91 -22.54
C PHE A 91 30.51 5.44 -22.65
N ALA A 92 31.00 5.19 -23.86
CA ALA A 92 32.41 4.87 -24.09
C ALA A 92 33.38 6.01 -23.70
N ALA A 93 32.99 7.27 -23.99
CA ALA A 93 33.77 8.45 -23.59
C ALA A 93 33.68 8.69 -22.07
N PHE A 94 32.51 8.50 -21.49
CA PHE A 94 32.30 8.62 -20.06
C PHE A 94 33.09 7.54 -19.29
N ASP A 95 33.02 6.28 -19.75
CA ASP A 95 33.79 5.15 -19.17
C ASP A 95 35.29 5.41 -19.16
N LYS A 96 35.84 5.91 -20.29
CA LYS A 96 37.23 6.29 -20.36
C LYS A 96 37.61 7.35 -19.31
N THR A 97 36.75 8.32 -19.04
CA THR A 97 36.93 9.32 -18.00
C THR A 97 36.87 8.67 -16.62
N MET A 98 35.88 7.80 -16.40
CA MET A 98 35.72 7.06 -15.14
C MET A 98 36.93 6.16 -14.85
N GLN A 99 37.53 5.54 -15.87
CA GLN A 99 38.74 4.71 -15.71
C GLN A 99 39.94 5.52 -15.20
N GLY A 100 40.01 6.80 -15.53
CA GLY A 100 41.06 7.71 -15.05
C GLY A 100 40.90 8.15 -13.60
N LEU A 101 39.77 7.89 -12.96
CA LEU A 101 39.49 8.29 -11.58
C LEU A 101 40.08 7.29 -10.57
N ASN A 102 40.38 7.80 -9.37
CA ASN A 102 40.82 6.94 -8.28
C ASN A 102 39.76 5.87 -7.94
N PRO A 103 40.17 4.60 -7.71
CA PRO A 103 39.23 3.50 -7.45
C PRO A 103 38.21 3.77 -6.35
N TRP A 104 38.60 4.40 -5.24
CA TRP A 104 37.67 4.73 -4.16
C TRP A 104 36.60 5.73 -4.58
N PHE A 105 36.94 6.68 -5.48
CA PHE A 105 35.97 7.65 -5.99
C PHE A 105 34.91 6.96 -6.89
N LYS A 106 35.34 6.00 -7.73
CA LYS A 106 34.41 5.17 -8.50
C LYS A 106 33.44 4.42 -7.60
N THR A 107 33.94 3.85 -6.50
CA THR A 107 33.11 3.13 -5.52
C THR A 107 32.05 4.05 -4.92
N ILE A 108 32.41 5.29 -4.58
CA ILE A 108 31.46 6.28 -4.04
C ILE A 108 30.40 6.60 -5.11
N VAL A 109 30.78 6.93 -6.34
CA VAL A 109 29.85 7.30 -7.41
C VAL A 109 28.88 6.15 -7.70
N ASN A 110 29.39 4.94 -7.84
CA ASN A 110 28.56 3.74 -8.07
C ASN A 110 27.58 3.51 -6.90
N THR A 111 28.06 3.63 -5.66
CA THR A 111 27.21 3.48 -4.47
C THR A 111 26.09 4.51 -4.42
N LEU A 112 26.39 5.77 -4.75
CA LEU A 112 25.39 6.85 -4.77
C LEU A 112 24.35 6.61 -5.92
N ALA A 113 24.84 6.20 -7.10
CA ALA A 113 23.97 5.86 -8.23
C ALA A 113 23.04 4.70 -7.89
N ASP A 114 23.53 3.66 -7.22
CA ASP A 114 22.74 2.51 -6.76
C ASP A 114 21.69 2.90 -5.73
N ARG A 115 22.08 3.73 -4.74
CA ARG A 115 21.15 4.23 -3.72
C ARG A 115 20.05 5.06 -4.37
N LEU A 116 20.40 5.96 -5.29
CA LEU A 116 19.43 6.81 -5.99
C LEU A 116 18.47 5.95 -6.82
N ARG A 117 18.97 4.92 -7.52
CA ARG A 117 18.14 3.98 -8.29
C ARG A 117 17.16 3.25 -7.39
N LYS A 118 17.63 2.66 -6.29
CA LYS A 118 16.78 1.98 -5.31
C LYS A 118 15.72 2.92 -4.72
N THR A 119 16.09 4.17 -4.46
CA THR A 119 15.15 5.19 -3.98
C THR A 119 14.10 5.52 -5.04
N ASN A 120 14.52 5.73 -6.29
CA ASN A 120 13.59 6.01 -7.40
C ASN A 120 12.65 4.82 -7.68
N ASP A 121 13.13 3.58 -7.59
CA ASP A 121 12.29 2.39 -7.74
C ASP A 121 11.29 2.27 -6.59
N ARG A 122 11.68 2.62 -5.36
CA ARG A 122 10.76 2.71 -4.23
C ARG A 122 9.69 3.80 -4.43
N VAL A 123 10.09 4.99 -4.88
CA VAL A 123 9.14 6.08 -5.21
C VAL A 123 8.17 5.63 -6.31
N LYS A 124 8.66 5.01 -7.38
CA LYS A 124 7.81 4.44 -8.44
C LYS A 124 6.82 3.40 -7.92
N GLN A 125 7.26 2.51 -7.01
CA GLN A 125 6.38 1.54 -6.37
C GLN A 125 5.32 2.21 -5.50
N LEU A 126 5.68 3.28 -4.78
CA LEU A 126 4.76 4.07 -3.99
C LEU A 126 3.73 4.80 -4.87
N GLU A 127 4.16 5.46 -5.94
CA GLU A 127 3.30 6.18 -6.88
C GLU A 127 2.41 5.24 -7.70
N THR A 128 2.96 4.11 -8.20
CA THR A 128 2.18 3.13 -8.98
C THR A 128 1.16 2.39 -8.12
N ASN A 129 1.44 2.21 -6.84
CA ASN A 129 0.53 1.54 -5.91
C ASN A 129 -0.47 2.48 -5.24
N SER A 130 -0.27 3.80 -5.30
CA SER A 130 -1.11 4.79 -4.61
C SER A 130 -2.15 5.47 -5.50
N VAL A 131 -2.01 5.36 -6.82
CA VAL A 131 -2.98 5.92 -7.77
C VAL A 131 -3.66 4.79 -8.54
N GLY A 132 -4.88 4.44 -8.15
CA GLY A 132 -5.73 3.51 -8.90
C GLY A 132 -6.23 4.17 -10.19
N PHE A 133 -6.36 3.39 -11.28
CA PHE A 133 -7.09 3.84 -12.47
C PHE A 133 -8.57 3.51 -12.29
N GLY A 134 -9.45 4.52 -12.42
CA GLY A 134 -10.86 4.28 -12.60
C GLY A 134 -11.12 3.48 -13.88
N LYS A 135 -12.24 2.76 -13.95
CA LYS A 135 -12.66 2.00 -15.14
C LYS A 135 -12.72 2.87 -16.42
N ASP A 136 -12.74 4.18 -16.28
CA ASP A 136 -12.84 5.19 -17.36
C ASP A 136 -11.48 5.77 -17.78
N GLY A 137 -10.35 5.18 -17.36
CA GLY A 137 -9.00 5.67 -17.71
C GLY A 137 -8.62 7.02 -17.08
N LYS A 138 -9.46 7.58 -16.21
CA LYS A 138 -9.13 8.78 -15.42
C LYS A 138 -8.23 8.38 -14.26
N VAL A 139 -7.29 9.25 -13.91
CA VAL A 139 -6.48 9.13 -12.69
C VAL A 139 -7.45 9.05 -11.52
N GLY A 140 -7.52 7.89 -10.88
CA GLY A 140 -8.39 7.65 -9.73
C GLY A 140 -7.94 8.45 -8.50
N GLU A 141 -8.79 8.50 -7.49
CA GLU A 141 -8.44 9.09 -6.20
C GLU A 141 -7.19 8.40 -5.61
N TYR A 142 -6.36 9.18 -4.93
CA TYR A 142 -5.22 8.66 -4.21
C TYR A 142 -5.70 7.67 -3.12
N VAL A 143 -5.23 6.45 -3.18
CA VAL A 143 -5.53 5.40 -2.19
C VAL A 143 -4.23 4.92 -1.59
N PHE A 144 -3.98 5.23 -0.32
CA PHE A 144 -2.75 4.83 0.35
C PHE A 144 -2.64 3.31 0.49
N PHE A 145 -3.69 2.66 1.02
CA PHE A 145 -3.79 1.21 1.13
C PHE A 145 -4.76 0.64 0.10
N HIS A 146 -4.25 0.01 -0.95
CA HIS A 146 -5.08 -0.88 -1.76
C HIS A 146 -5.35 -2.21 -1.02
N THR A 147 -6.48 -2.83 -1.31
CA THR A 147 -6.81 -4.16 -0.75
C THR A 147 -5.70 -5.19 -0.94
N THR A 148 -4.95 -5.10 -2.05
CA THR A 148 -3.79 -5.95 -2.33
C THR A 148 -2.63 -5.73 -1.38
N ASP A 149 -2.36 -4.49 -0.97
CA ASP A 149 -1.30 -4.16 -0.01
C ASP A 149 -1.66 -4.67 1.37
N VAL A 150 -2.90 -4.38 1.79
CA VAL A 150 -3.46 -4.88 3.06
C VAL A 150 -3.34 -6.40 3.12
N LEU A 151 -3.79 -7.09 2.07
CA LEU A 151 -3.72 -8.56 2.02
C LEU A 151 -2.29 -9.09 2.07
N ARG A 152 -1.34 -8.48 1.33
CA ARG A 152 0.07 -8.89 1.35
C ARG A 152 0.68 -8.75 2.74
N ILE A 153 0.45 -7.62 3.40
CA ILE A 153 1.02 -7.35 4.72
C ILE A 153 0.41 -8.29 5.75
N LEU A 154 -0.91 -8.40 5.83
CA LEU A 154 -1.58 -9.26 6.80
C LEU A 154 -1.25 -10.74 6.58
N ALA A 155 -1.26 -11.20 5.31
CA ALA A 155 -0.87 -12.57 4.98
C ALA A 155 0.58 -12.85 5.33
N GLY A 156 1.50 -11.92 5.09
CA GLY A 156 2.90 -12.04 5.47
C GLY A 156 3.10 -12.13 6.97
N ILE A 157 2.41 -11.29 7.76
CA ILE A 157 2.43 -11.36 9.23
C ILE A 157 1.84 -12.71 9.71
N TYR A 158 0.70 -13.13 9.17
CA TYR A 158 0.06 -14.39 9.54
C TYR A 158 0.96 -15.59 9.21
N LEU A 159 1.50 -15.68 7.97
CA LEU A 159 2.33 -16.79 7.53
C LEU A 159 3.65 -16.86 8.30
N SER A 160 4.34 -15.75 8.48
CA SER A 160 5.57 -15.71 9.28
C SER A 160 5.30 -16.12 10.72
N SER A 161 4.18 -15.71 11.30
CA SER A 161 3.78 -16.08 12.66
C SER A 161 3.40 -17.55 12.76
N LYS A 162 2.72 -18.10 11.75
CA LYS A 162 2.38 -19.53 11.72
C LYS A 162 3.62 -20.43 11.72
N VAL A 163 4.70 -19.97 11.09
CA VAL A 163 5.95 -20.76 10.94
C VAL A 163 6.92 -20.52 12.11
N HIS A 164 7.07 -19.27 12.54
CA HIS A 164 8.17 -18.88 13.43
C HIS A 164 7.74 -18.40 14.82
N ALA A 165 6.44 -18.13 15.06
CA ALA A 165 6.02 -17.66 16.35
C ALA A 165 6.05 -18.78 17.42
N GLN A 166 6.41 -18.40 18.62
CA GLN A 166 6.31 -19.24 19.81
C GLN A 166 5.00 -18.93 20.54
N LYS A 167 4.23 -19.96 20.86
CA LYS A 167 3.00 -19.82 21.64
C LYS A 167 3.37 -19.74 23.13
N GLY A 168 2.97 -18.64 23.77
CA GLY A 168 3.16 -18.46 25.21
C GLY A 168 2.10 -19.16 26.06
N GLU A 169 2.30 -19.21 27.37
CA GLU A 169 1.34 -19.76 28.34
C GLU A 169 0.02 -18.97 28.35
N ASP A 170 0.05 -17.67 28.01
CA ASP A 170 -1.11 -16.80 27.83
C ASP A 170 -1.89 -17.06 26.53
N GLY A 171 -1.48 -18.09 25.76
CA GLY A 171 -2.10 -18.45 24.49
C GLY A 171 -1.71 -17.53 23.31
N ALA A 172 -1.06 -16.40 23.56
CA ALA A 172 -0.62 -15.48 22.53
C ALA A 172 0.60 -16.00 21.75
N HIS A 173 0.74 -15.57 20.52
CA HIS A 173 1.87 -15.92 19.65
C HIS A 173 2.87 -14.77 19.62
N ARG A 174 4.15 -15.08 19.82
CA ARG A 174 5.26 -14.12 19.84
C ARG A 174 6.25 -14.42 18.73
N ILE A 175 6.55 -13.43 17.92
CA ILE A 175 7.48 -13.52 16.79
C ILE A 175 8.41 -12.31 16.78
N HIS A 176 9.68 -12.53 16.43
CA HIS A 176 10.62 -11.43 16.28
C HIS A 176 10.33 -10.61 15.02
N MET A 177 10.37 -9.28 15.12
CA MET A 177 10.08 -8.34 14.03
C MET A 177 10.92 -8.61 12.77
N ASN A 178 12.17 -9.04 12.91
CA ASN A 178 13.04 -9.36 11.77
C ASN A 178 12.48 -10.51 10.91
N SER A 179 11.82 -11.50 11.54
CA SER A 179 11.17 -12.60 10.77
C SER A 179 10.00 -12.06 9.95
N ILE A 180 9.20 -11.16 10.52
CA ILE A 180 8.11 -10.51 9.79
C ILE A 180 8.66 -9.66 8.64
N ARG A 181 9.71 -8.85 8.90
CA ARG A 181 10.36 -8.01 7.89
C ARG A 181 10.92 -8.81 6.73
N TYR A 182 11.56 -9.95 7.01
CA TYR A 182 12.05 -10.85 5.96
C TYR A 182 10.94 -11.31 5.03
N TYR A 183 9.81 -11.79 5.57
CA TYR A 183 8.68 -12.19 4.74
C TYR A 183 8.11 -11.02 3.93
N LEU A 184 7.95 -9.86 4.54
CA LEU A 184 7.29 -8.74 3.89
C LEU A 184 8.16 -8.03 2.86
N PHE A 185 9.45 -7.84 3.14
CA PHE A 185 10.33 -7.10 2.24
C PHE A 185 11.00 -7.99 1.21
N ASP A 186 11.55 -9.13 1.64
CA ASP A 186 12.35 -9.98 0.74
C ASP A 186 11.48 -10.93 -0.09
N ILE A 187 10.34 -11.40 0.45
CA ILE A 187 9.45 -12.33 -0.26
C ILE A 187 8.29 -11.60 -0.95
N PHE A 188 7.56 -10.73 -0.22
CA PHE A 188 6.35 -10.09 -0.75
C PHE A 188 6.58 -8.72 -1.38
N GLY A 189 7.76 -8.12 -1.25
CA GLY A 189 8.12 -6.83 -1.85
C GLY A 189 7.24 -5.67 -1.37
N VAL A 190 6.89 -5.66 -0.07
CA VAL A 190 6.07 -4.59 0.53
C VAL A 190 6.91 -3.34 0.72
N ALA A 191 6.36 -2.17 0.42
CA ALA A 191 7.00 -0.88 0.68
C ALA A 191 7.08 -0.60 2.19
N GLU A 192 8.25 -0.15 2.69
CA GLU A 192 8.51 0.06 4.11
C GLU A 192 7.51 1.01 4.77
N ILE A 193 7.18 2.12 4.11
CA ILE A 193 6.20 3.10 4.61
C ILE A 193 4.80 2.48 4.82
N LYS A 194 4.36 1.58 3.94
CA LYS A 194 3.08 0.88 4.09
C LYS A 194 3.13 -0.14 5.22
N PHE A 195 4.28 -0.78 5.40
CA PHE A 195 4.50 -1.70 6.52
C PHE A 195 4.45 -0.97 7.86
N GLU A 196 5.17 0.14 8.01
CA GLU A 196 5.20 0.93 9.24
C GLU A 196 3.80 1.44 9.62
N GLU A 197 3.09 2.03 8.66
CA GLU A 197 1.72 2.50 8.89
C GLU A 197 0.76 1.36 9.26
N MET A 198 0.93 0.17 8.64
CA MET A 198 0.13 -1.01 8.99
C MET A 198 0.45 -1.53 10.39
N ILE A 199 1.70 -1.55 10.80
CA ILE A 199 2.09 -1.93 12.17
C ILE A 199 1.44 -1.00 13.19
N GLU A 200 1.47 0.32 12.95
CA GLU A 200 0.80 1.28 13.85
C GLU A 200 -0.72 1.08 13.86
N LEU A 201 -1.33 0.78 12.72
CA LEU A 201 -2.76 0.44 12.66
C LEU A 201 -3.07 -0.81 13.48
N LEU A 202 -2.31 -1.88 13.30
CA LEU A 202 -2.51 -3.14 14.01
C LEU A 202 -2.33 -2.99 15.53
N LYS A 203 -1.39 -2.14 15.96
CA LYS A 203 -1.20 -1.76 17.38
C LYS A 203 -2.41 -1.00 17.91
N ARG A 204 -2.87 0.01 17.19
CA ARG A 204 -4.03 0.85 17.56
C ARG A 204 -5.31 0.02 17.68
N GLU A 205 -5.51 -0.94 16.80
CA GLU A 205 -6.67 -1.84 16.83
C GLU A 205 -6.48 -3.05 17.80
N GLY A 206 -5.38 -3.11 18.53
CA GLY A 206 -5.09 -4.18 19.51
C GLY A 206 -4.86 -5.56 18.91
N ILE A 207 -4.62 -5.65 17.61
CA ILE A 207 -4.37 -6.92 16.91
C ILE A 207 -2.97 -7.43 17.20
N ILE A 208 -2.03 -6.51 17.42
CA ILE A 208 -0.67 -6.81 17.86
C ILE A 208 -0.27 -5.91 19.03
N VAL A 209 0.69 -6.38 19.82
CA VAL A 209 1.33 -5.61 20.89
C VAL A 209 2.84 -5.76 20.73
N MET A 210 3.57 -4.66 20.90
CA MET A 210 5.03 -4.71 20.92
C MET A 210 5.52 -5.05 22.32
N GLU A 211 6.44 -5.99 22.42
CA GLU A 211 7.12 -6.39 23.67
C GLU A 211 8.64 -6.24 23.50
N ALA A 212 9.34 -6.03 24.59
CA ALA A 212 10.79 -6.01 24.60
C ALA A 212 11.34 -7.44 24.37
N ASP A 213 12.42 -7.52 23.58
CA ASP A 213 13.21 -8.75 23.43
C ASP A 213 14.16 -8.94 24.63
N LYS A 214 15.02 -9.98 24.54
CA LYS A 214 16.01 -10.27 25.59
C LYS A 214 17.04 -9.15 25.83
N ASP A 215 17.22 -8.28 24.84
CA ASP A 215 18.14 -7.14 24.87
C ASP A 215 17.44 -5.85 25.31
N GLY A 216 16.16 -5.91 25.70
CA GLY A 216 15.37 -4.78 26.14
C GLY A 216 14.87 -3.87 25.00
N GLN A 217 14.95 -4.33 23.74
CA GLN A 217 14.49 -3.59 22.56
C GLN A 217 13.08 -4.05 22.14
N GLU A 218 12.19 -3.12 21.78
CA GLU A 218 10.86 -3.41 21.27
C GLU A 218 10.91 -4.07 19.87
N LYS A 219 11.29 -5.33 19.85
CA LYS A 219 11.42 -6.12 18.62
C LYS A 219 10.57 -7.39 18.59
N LEU A 220 9.88 -7.67 19.67
CA LEU A 220 9.00 -8.83 19.77
C LEU A 220 7.57 -8.42 19.51
N VAL A 221 6.94 -9.04 18.52
CA VAL A 221 5.54 -8.82 18.17
C VAL A 221 4.71 -9.92 18.84
N LYS A 222 3.85 -9.52 19.76
CA LYS A 222 2.85 -10.39 20.37
C LYS A 222 1.55 -10.27 19.60
N ILE A 223 0.99 -11.39 19.18
CA ILE A 223 -0.32 -11.52 18.55
C ILE A 223 -1.23 -12.25 19.55
N PRO A 224 -2.15 -11.53 20.23
CA PRO A 224 -3.02 -12.11 21.25
C PRO A 224 -3.92 -13.21 20.68
N ASP A 225 -4.46 -13.01 19.48
CA ASP A 225 -5.37 -13.92 18.81
C ASP A 225 -4.97 -14.10 17.33
N LEU A 226 -4.21 -15.17 17.05
CA LEU A 226 -3.78 -15.50 15.70
C LEU A 226 -4.95 -15.96 14.82
N ASP A 227 -6.00 -16.53 15.40
CA ASP A 227 -7.19 -16.93 14.64
C ASP A 227 -8.00 -15.72 14.19
N SER A 228 -8.11 -14.67 15.01
CA SER A 228 -8.70 -13.40 14.59
C SER A 228 -7.93 -12.79 13.40
N LEU A 229 -6.60 -12.78 13.43
CA LEU A 229 -5.79 -12.33 12.30
C LEU A 229 -6.04 -13.18 11.04
N ARG A 230 -6.18 -14.50 11.18
CA ARG A 230 -6.55 -15.41 10.08
C ARG A 230 -7.90 -15.06 9.48
N LEU A 231 -8.88 -14.75 10.33
CA LEU A 231 -10.23 -14.35 9.87
C LEU A 231 -10.20 -13.03 9.10
N ILE A 232 -9.39 -12.06 9.56
CA ILE A 232 -9.18 -10.79 8.84
C ILE A 232 -8.58 -11.05 7.46
N VAL A 233 -7.52 -11.86 7.37
CA VAL A 233 -6.90 -12.23 6.08
C VAL A 233 -7.91 -12.90 5.16
N ALA A 234 -8.69 -13.87 5.68
CA ALA A 234 -9.70 -14.59 4.90
C ALA A 234 -10.81 -13.65 4.40
N TYR A 235 -11.27 -12.72 5.24
CA TYR A 235 -12.27 -11.71 4.88
C TYR A 235 -11.75 -10.79 3.76
N VAL A 236 -10.57 -10.20 3.92
CA VAL A 236 -9.97 -9.28 2.93
C VAL A 236 -9.77 -9.98 1.59
N ASN A 237 -9.30 -11.24 1.61
CA ASN A 237 -9.16 -12.03 0.40
C ASN A 237 -10.51 -12.34 -0.25
N GLY A 238 -11.54 -12.65 0.53
CA GLY A 238 -12.90 -12.86 0.05
C GLY A 238 -13.49 -11.60 -0.59
N GLU A 239 -13.33 -10.45 0.03
CA GLU A 239 -13.81 -9.17 -0.52
C GLU A 239 -13.06 -8.76 -1.80
N LYS A 240 -11.78 -9.10 -1.93
CA LYS A 240 -10.98 -8.79 -3.13
C LYS A 240 -11.52 -9.43 -4.40
N VAL A 241 -12.08 -10.64 -4.31
CA VAL A 241 -12.59 -11.39 -5.48
C VAL A 241 -14.03 -11.04 -5.83
N LYS A 242 -14.74 -10.32 -4.97
CA LYS A 242 -16.11 -9.87 -5.22
C LYS A 242 -16.15 -8.66 -6.15
N THR A 243 -17.20 -8.56 -6.96
CA THR A 243 -17.53 -7.34 -7.69
C THR A 243 -18.00 -6.25 -6.72
N ASP A 244 -17.88 -4.99 -7.08
CA ASP A 244 -18.11 -3.84 -6.17
C ASP A 244 -19.55 -3.78 -5.63
N ASP A 245 -20.52 -4.30 -6.39
CA ASP A 245 -21.94 -4.46 -6.00
C ASP A 245 -22.15 -5.54 -4.94
N LYS A 246 -21.25 -6.54 -4.86
CA LYS A 246 -21.31 -7.66 -3.91
C LYS A 246 -20.39 -7.51 -2.70
N LYS A 247 -19.61 -6.45 -2.65
CA LYS A 247 -18.74 -6.18 -1.50
C LYS A 247 -19.59 -5.83 -0.27
N THR A 248 -19.20 -6.37 0.88
CA THR A 248 -19.84 -6.06 2.15
C THR A 248 -19.44 -4.66 2.58
N LYS A 249 -20.41 -3.75 2.64
CA LYS A 249 -20.22 -2.37 3.06
C LYS A 249 -20.93 -2.15 4.40
N THR A 250 -20.18 -2.12 5.49
CA THR A 250 -20.70 -1.73 6.79
C THR A 250 -20.22 -0.35 7.18
N THR A 251 -20.90 0.28 8.12
CA THR A 251 -20.49 1.55 8.72
C THR A 251 -19.88 1.30 10.09
N ARG A 252 -19.10 2.26 10.59
CA ARG A 252 -18.56 2.21 11.96
C ARG A 252 -19.66 1.99 13.00
N LYS A 253 -20.80 2.66 12.86
CA LYS A 253 -21.96 2.51 13.75
C LYS A 253 -22.52 1.08 13.71
N CYS A 254 -22.64 0.51 12.51
CA CYS A 254 -23.02 -0.90 12.33
C CYS A 254 -22.02 -1.83 13.05
N ASN A 255 -20.74 -1.63 12.84
CA ASN A 255 -19.69 -2.45 13.45
C ASN A 255 -19.67 -2.34 14.99
N MET A 256 -19.99 -1.17 15.56
CA MET A 256 -20.16 -1.01 17.01
C MET A 256 -21.31 -1.86 17.53
N ILE A 257 -22.48 -1.84 16.87
CA ILE A 257 -23.65 -2.66 17.26
C ILE A 257 -23.29 -4.15 17.16
N LEU A 258 -22.69 -4.59 16.05
CA LEU A 258 -22.27 -5.98 15.84
C LEU A 258 -21.23 -6.44 16.90
N SER A 259 -20.32 -5.56 17.29
CA SER A 259 -19.31 -5.86 18.33
C SER A 259 -19.98 -6.09 19.70
N ARG A 260 -21.01 -5.30 20.04
CA ARG A 260 -21.79 -5.51 21.26
C ARG A 260 -22.63 -6.77 21.21
N MET A 261 -23.24 -7.08 20.04
CA MET A 261 -23.93 -8.37 19.83
C MET A 261 -22.99 -9.55 20.09
N LYS A 262 -21.77 -9.51 19.51
CA LYS A 262 -20.75 -10.54 19.74
C LYS A 262 -20.39 -10.69 21.21
N ALA A 263 -20.18 -9.56 21.92
CA ALA A 263 -19.85 -9.58 23.35
C ALA A 263 -20.97 -10.20 24.20
N GLN A 264 -22.24 -9.88 23.92
CA GLN A 264 -23.38 -10.49 24.62
C GLN A 264 -23.52 -12.00 24.33
N LEU A 265 -23.28 -12.43 23.08
CA LEU A 265 -23.30 -13.84 22.71
C LEU A 265 -22.21 -14.63 23.45
N LEU A 266 -21.00 -14.07 23.52
CA LEU A 266 -19.88 -14.68 24.26
C LEU A 266 -20.19 -14.78 25.77
N ALA A 267 -20.77 -13.75 26.36
CA ALA A 267 -21.20 -13.76 27.78
C ALA A 267 -22.26 -14.85 28.06
N LYS A 268 -23.07 -15.20 27.05
CA LYS A 268 -24.07 -16.27 27.12
C LYS A 268 -23.52 -17.64 26.64
N ASN A 269 -22.23 -17.75 26.36
CA ASN A 269 -21.59 -18.95 25.79
C ASN A 269 -22.21 -19.45 24.47
N VAL A 270 -22.80 -18.53 23.67
CA VAL A 270 -23.38 -18.86 22.37
C VAL A 270 -22.33 -18.56 21.29
N THR A 271 -21.76 -19.61 20.69
CA THR A 271 -20.65 -19.50 19.75
C THR A 271 -20.96 -19.98 18.32
N SER A 272 -22.17 -20.52 18.08
CA SER A 272 -22.59 -21.00 16.76
C SER A 272 -24.11 -20.98 16.59
N GLY A 273 -24.59 -21.18 15.35
CA GLY A 273 -25.98 -21.27 15.00
C GLY A 273 -26.68 -19.90 14.88
N LYS A 274 -27.94 -19.85 15.27
CA LYS A 274 -28.75 -18.59 15.29
C LYS A 274 -29.17 -18.26 16.72
N ALA A 275 -29.14 -16.99 17.07
CA ALA A 275 -29.55 -16.52 18.38
C ALA A 275 -30.36 -15.22 18.32
N SER A 276 -31.39 -15.10 19.16
CA SER A 276 -32.14 -13.86 19.31
C SER A 276 -31.41 -12.90 20.26
N ILE A 277 -31.31 -11.64 19.86
CA ILE A 277 -30.69 -10.58 20.64
C ILE A 277 -31.67 -9.41 20.80
N ASN A 278 -31.72 -8.83 22.00
CA ASN A 278 -32.45 -7.59 22.27
C ASN A 278 -31.63 -6.40 21.73
N LEU A 279 -32.04 -5.86 20.59
CA LEU A 279 -31.40 -4.72 19.94
C LEU A 279 -31.61 -3.42 20.70
N SER A 280 -32.81 -3.22 21.31
CA SER A 280 -33.09 -2.03 22.10
C SER A 280 -32.07 -1.89 23.23
N ALA A 281 -31.83 -2.96 24.01
CA ALA A 281 -30.87 -2.96 25.10
C ALA A 281 -29.43 -2.63 24.63
N ILE A 282 -29.02 -3.13 23.45
CA ILE A 282 -27.70 -2.81 22.88
C ILE A 282 -27.59 -1.34 22.46
N ILE A 283 -28.64 -0.80 21.83
CA ILE A 283 -28.65 0.60 21.41
C ILE A 283 -28.63 1.52 22.65
N ASP A 284 -29.35 1.19 23.69
CA ASP A 284 -29.38 1.98 24.92
C ASP A 284 -28.02 1.92 25.65
N GLU A 285 -27.42 0.74 25.76
CA GLU A 285 -26.05 0.58 26.30
C GLU A 285 -25.02 1.43 25.52
N LEU A 286 -25.10 1.44 24.20
CA LEU A 286 -24.19 2.23 23.36
C LEU A 286 -24.43 3.74 23.51
N LYS A 287 -25.68 4.18 23.68
CA LYS A 287 -26.03 5.58 23.94
C LYS A 287 -25.55 6.05 25.32
N GLU A 288 -25.65 5.23 26.34
CA GLU A 288 -25.07 5.50 27.66
C GLU A 288 -23.55 5.70 27.56
N GLY A 289 -22.88 4.94 26.69
CA GLY A 289 -21.47 5.13 26.29
C GLY A 289 -21.23 6.30 25.37
N GLN A 290 -22.15 7.24 25.19
CA GLN A 290 -22.08 8.42 24.32
C GLN A 290 -22.00 8.14 22.81
N ALA A 291 -22.31 6.93 22.36
CA ALA A 291 -22.35 6.61 20.93
C ALA A 291 -23.69 7.07 20.31
N ILE A 292 -23.61 7.73 19.17
CA ILE A 292 -24.78 8.16 18.39
C ILE A 292 -25.17 7.05 17.42
N VAL A 293 -25.95 6.07 17.90
CA VAL A 293 -26.40 4.91 17.10
C VAL A 293 -27.93 4.77 17.16
N ASN A 294 -28.49 4.18 16.11
CA ASN A 294 -29.91 3.83 16.02
C ASN A 294 -30.12 2.49 15.29
N SER A 295 -31.36 2.00 15.29
CA SER A 295 -31.68 0.71 14.65
C SER A 295 -31.43 0.69 13.14
N GLY A 296 -31.56 1.83 12.46
CA GLY A 296 -31.28 1.94 11.03
C GLY A 296 -29.79 1.72 10.68
N ASP A 297 -28.89 1.93 11.63
CA ASP A 297 -27.44 1.68 11.43
C ASP A 297 -27.13 0.18 11.24
N LEU A 298 -28.06 -0.72 11.56
CA LEU A 298 -27.91 -2.16 11.38
C LEU A 298 -28.26 -2.64 9.94
N LYS A 299 -28.88 -1.79 9.12
CA LYS A 299 -29.29 -2.13 7.76
C LYS A 299 -28.18 -2.79 6.92
N PRO A 300 -26.92 -2.34 6.92
CA PRO A 300 -25.84 -3.01 6.17
C PRO A 300 -25.61 -4.45 6.62
N ALA A 301 -25.76 -4.77 7.90
CA ALA A 301 -25.62 -6.12 8.42
C ALA A 301 -26.79 -7.03 8.05
N ILE A 302 -27.99 -6.46 7.92
CA ILE A 302 -29.17 -7.17 7.41
C ILE A 302 -28.97 -7.53 5.94
N VAL A 303 -28.57 -6.55 5.11
CA VAL A 303 -28.30 -6.78 3.67
C VAL A 303 -27.21 -7.83 3.46
N SER A 304 -26.21 -7.90 4.34
CA SER A 304 -25.13 -8.91 4.25
C SER A 304 -25.49 -10.28 4.85
N GLY A 305 -26.70 -10.43 5.43
CA GLY A 305 -27.17 -11.69 6.01
C GLY A 305 -26.47 -12.08 7.32
N ILE A 306 -25.83 -11.12 8.01
CA ILE A 306 -25.24 -11.33 9.34
C ILE A 306 -26.34 -11.34 10.39
N VAL A 307 -27.35 -10.51 10.22
CA VAL A 307 -28.55 -10.45 11.06
C VAL A 307 -29.78 -10.47 10.17
N GLU A 308 -30.89 -10.98 10.71
CA GLU A 308 -32.22 -10.93 10.06
C GLU A 308 -32.90 -9.60 10.32
N ASP A 309 -34.08 -9.39 9.74
CA ASP A 309 -34.87 -8.17 9.91
C ASP A 309 -35.20 -7.91 11.39
N ILE A 310 -35.36 -6.63 11.70
CA ILE A 310 -35.72 -6.18 13.06
C ILE A 310 -37.19 -6.54 13.33
N LEU A 311 -37.43 -7.27 14.40
CA LEU A 311 -38.76 -7.54 14.93
C LEU A 311 -39.04 -6.55 16.05
N VAL A 312 -40.25 -5.97 16.05
CA VAL A 312 -40.70 -5.02 17.09
C VAL A 312 -41.90 -5.63 17.76
N ASP A 313 -41.89 -5.72 19.09
CA ASP A 313 -43.02 -6.19 19.88
C ASP A 313 -44.04 -5.08 20.15
N ASP A 314 -45.18 -5.45 20.76
CA ASP A 314 -46.27 -4.52 21.09
C ASP A 314 -45.85 -3.44 22.10
N GLN A 315 -44.71 -3.60 22.78
CA GLN A 315 -44.16 -2.64 23.73
C GLN A 315 -43.07 -1.74 23.09
N GLY A 316 -42.77 -1.95 21.79
CA GLY A 316 -41.78 -1.20 21.07
C GLY A 316 -40.33 -1.71 21.25
N ASN A 317 -40.12 -2.87 21.90
CA ASN A 317 -38.77 -3.45 22.01
C ASN A 317 -38.37 -4.09 20.69
N MET A 318 -37.14 -3.83 20.28
CA MET A 318 -36.57 -4.34 19.05
C MET A 318 -35.70 -5.58 19.34
N THR A 319 -35.92 -6.63 18.56
CA THR A 319 -35.11 -7.86 18.60
C THR A 319 -34.64 -8.25 17.19
N ASN A 320 -33.49 -8.91 17.10
CA ASN A 320 -32.98 -9.48 15.87
C ASN A 320 -32.56 -10.93 16.07
N MET A 321 -32.75 -11.72 15.02
CA MET A 321 -32.09 -13.01 14.90
C MET A 321 -30.72 -12.83 14.27
N VAL A 322 -29.66 -13.29 14.95
CA VAL A 322 -28.27 -13.16 14.52
C VAL A 322 -27.75 -14.51 14.05
N ASN A 323 -27.13 -14.53 12.87
CA ASN A 323 -26.34 -15.67 12.42
C ASN A 323 -24.97 -15.57 13.09
N VAL A 324 -24.80 -16.36 14.16
CA VAL A 324 -23.61 -16.32 15.04
C VAL A 324 -22.35 -16.70 14.28
N ASP A 325 -22.42 -17.72 13.44
CA ASP A 325 -21.27 -18.18 12.64
C ASP A 325 -20.79 -17.09 11.67
N SER A 326 -21.74 -16.43 10.98
CA SER A 326 -21.43 -15.33 10.06
C SER A 326 -20.86 -14.13 10.82
N LEU A 327 -21.46 -13.75 11.95
CA LEU A 327 -20.99 -12.64 12.78
C LEU A 327 -19.55 -12.87 13.27
N PHE A 328 -19.26 -14.03 13.85
CA PHE A 328 -17.94 -14.33 14.39
C PHE A 328 -16.87 -14.41 13.31
N LYS A 329 -17.22 -14.91 12.12
CA LYS A 329 -16.33 -15.03 10.97
C LYS A 329 -16.02 -13.67 10.32
N MET A 330 -17.04 -12.81 10.16
CA MET A 330 -16.92 -11.59 9.36
C MET A 330 -16.50 -10.36 10.18
N LEU A 331 -16.95 -10.25 11.43
CA LEU A 331 -16.78 -9.06 12.25
C LEU A 331 -15.32 -8.60 12.38
N PRO A 332 -14.32 -9.47 12.63
CA PRO A 332 -12.92 -9.02 12.70
C PRO A 332 -12.47 -8.31 11.42
N GLY A 333 -12.87 -8.85 10.26
CA GLY A 333 -12.56 -8.26 8.96
C GLY A 333 -13.30 -6.94 8.71
N LEU A 334 -14.58 -6.84 9.07
CA LEU A 334 -15.39 -5.63 8.94
C LEU A 334 -14.85 -4.47 9.78
N VAL A 335 -14.51 -4.72 11.04
CA VAL A 335 -13.89 -3.72 11.92
C VAL A 335 -12.54 -3.27 11.38
N PHE A 336 -11.71 -4.20 10.95
CA PHE A 336 -10.42 -3.87 10.40
C PHE A 336 -10.52 -3.12 9.06
N GLN A 337 -11.52 -3.44 8.22
CA GLN A 337 -11.78 -2.71 6.98
C GLN A 337 -12.09 -1.24 7.25
N ASP A 338 -12.97 -0.94 8.21
CA ASP A 338 -13.26 0.44 8.63
C ASP A 338 -11.97 1.16 9.09
N ALA A 339 -11.11 0.47 9.82
CA ALA A 339 -9.89 1.05 10.34
C ALA A 339 -8.89 1.47 9.24
N TRP A 340 -8.63 0.62 8.22
CA TRP A 340 -7.72 1.02 7.14
C TRP A 340 -8.33 2.03 6.16
N GLN A 341 -9.67 2.02 5.98
CA GLN A 341 -10.35 3.01 5.15
C GLN A 341 -10.18 4.41 5.73
N ARG A 342 -10.24 4.56 7.05
CA ARG A 342 -9.94 5.84 7.74
C ARG A 342 -8.53 6.35 7.43
N ILE A 343 -7.52 5.48 7.40
CA ILE A 343 -6.17 5.89 6.98
C ILE A 343 -6.17 6.37 5.53
N ASN A 344 -6.87 5.70 4.64
CA ASN A 344 -6.98 6.16 3.25
C ASN A 344 -7.62 7.56 3.16
N GLU A 345 -8.67 7.82 3.94
CA GLU A 345 -9.34 9.11 4.01
C GLU A 345 -8.41 10.19 4.58
N GLU A 346 -7.73 9.92 5.69
CA GLU A 346 -6.73 10.81 6.30
C GLU A 346 -5.59 11.18 5.34
N LYS A 347 -5.07 10.18 4.61
CA LYS A 347 -3.94 10.36 3.67
C LYS A 347 -4.35 10.97 2.33
N SER A 348 -5.63 10.90 1.94
CA SER A 348 -6.15 11.52 0.71
C SER A 348 -6.42 13.03 0.86
N GLY A 349 -6.32 13.58 2.05
CA GLY A 349 -6.64 14.98 2.33
C GLY A 349 -8.14 15.27 2.40
N ASN A 350 -8.98 14.25 2.38
CA ASN A 350 -10.43 14.34 2.51
C ASN A 350 -10.89 14.16 3.98
N SER A 351 -10.18 14.78 4.91
CA SER A 351 -10.66 14.84 6.30
C SER A 351 -11.79 15.85 6.38
N TYR A 352 -13.02 15.36 6.54
CA TYR A 352 -14.19 16.15 6.90
C TYR A 352 -14.25 16.41 8.39
#